data_3953f261eca232dc84d416fa92815ff6
#
_entry.id   3953f261eca232dc84d416fa92815ff6
#
_cell.length_a   1.000
_cell.length_b   1.000
_cell.length_c   1.000
_cell.angle_alpha   90.00
_cell.angle_beta   90.00
_cell.angle_gamma   90.00
#
_symmetry.space_group_name_H-M   'P 1'
#
loop_
_entity.id
_entity.type
_entity.pdbx_description
1 polymer ?
#
loop_
_entity_poly.entity_id
_entity_poly.type
_entity_poly.pdbx_seq_one_letter_code
_entity_poly.pdbx_strand_id
1 'polypeptide(L)'
;MSRHSDADITFQGVDISKDISPYLLSVTYVDNEDGETDDLQIKLQDKPEIWLKSWLTSALKAAVTTPTTQASTATQQATTITATVNAKSGLVLRAGPSKSTARLTAAPCGSKVTVMSQEGDWWACNYAGQNGYMWYSYLTPDAAQDTSQQSSADTSSSGGSASTSFLIQTMFHRYDWNSEGTDETLDSGVFELDSVDCSGPPETITIKGTSLPFTSPIRQTKKTKAWENYVLSGIANEMAASAGMTVMYLSVADPVILREEQTDESDIVFLTRIVHAYGLACKATNKVIVVYDQFTYEKMPSVRTITHKDGSYSKYKVGTTKSDTQYTSARVRYVNPQGVLIEGIAKVSDYDPSVSSDKEGQQLEIWWAVASIAEAKSMAEKFLRMHNKFSKTCQFTVPGDPTLVAGANVDIKGFGAFDGKYAIKQAKHVLSKSGYVTTISLRNTLEGY
;
A
#
# COMPACT_ATOMS: atom_id res chain seq x y z
N MET A 1 -15.86 21.69 -23.08
CA MET A 1 -14.86 20.70 -23.59
C MET A 1 -15.49 19.31 -23.57
N SER A 2 -14.97 18.33 -24.31
CA SER A 2 -15.55 16.97 -24.31
C SER A 2 -14.99 16.17 -23.15
N ARG A 3 -15.83 15.35 -22.50
CA ARG A 3 -15.41 14.36 -21.51
C ARG A 3 -14.28 13.50 -22.06
N HIS A 4 -13.18 13.41 -21.35
CA HIS A 4 -12.06 12.54 -21.69
C HIS A 4 -11.36 12.05 -20.43
N SER A 5 -10.51 11.06 -20.59
CA SER A 5 -9.69 10.49 -19.51
C SER A 5 -8.30 10.19 -20.02
N ASP A 6 -7.31 10.36 -19.15
CA ASP A 6 -5.90 10.16 -19.44
C ASP A 6 -5.19 9.57 -18.23
N ALA A 7 -3.93 9.20 -18.38
CA ALA A 7 -3.07 8.80 -17.27
C ALA A 7 -1.67 9.37 -17.43
N ASP A 8 -1.20 10.01 -16.39
CA ASP A 8 0.21 10.37 -16.26
C ASP A 8 1.00 9.17 -15.75
N ILE A 9 2.13 8.91 -16.37
CA ILE A 9 3.00 7.77 -16.04
C ILE A 9 4.42 8.28 -15.85
N THR A 10 4.97 8.02 -14.65
CA THR A 10 6.35 8.37 -14.33
C THR A 10 7.19 7.12 -14.07
N PHE A 11 8.42 7.12 -14.57
CA PHE A 11 9.45 6.13 -14.25
C PHE A 11 10.63 6.82 -13.59
N GLN A 12 11.02 6.37 -12.42
CA GLN A 12 12.11 6.95 -11.63
C GLN A 12 11.96 8.48 -11.44
N GLY A 13 10.69 8.94 -11.26
CA GLY A 13 10.39 10.36 -11.12
C GLY A 13 10.39 11.17 -12.43
N VAL A 14 10.66 10.54 -13.58
CA VAL A 14 10.61 11.18 -14.90
C VAL A 14 9.26 10.91 -15.55
N ASP A 15 8.52 11.95 -15.91
CA ASP A 15 7.28 11.84 -16.67
C ASP A 15 7.57 11.39 -18.11
N ILE A 16 7.02 10.24 -18.48
CA ILE A 16 7.14 9.66 -19.82
C ILE A 16 5.79 9.53 -20.53
N SER A 17 4.73 10.12 -19.97
CA SER A 17 3.35 9.99 -20.46
C SER A 17 3.23 10.29 -21.95
N LYS A 18 3.86 11.39 -22.41
CA LYS A 18 3.83 11.82 -23.81
C LYS A 18 4.60 10.87 -24.72
N ASP A 19 5.71 10.32 -24.25
CA ASP A 19 6.58 9.45 -25.06
C ASP A 19 5.93 8.09 -25.30
N ILE A 20 5.21 7.57 -24.31
CA ILE A 20 4.56 6.25 -24.38
C ILE A 20 3.12 6.29 -24.89
N SER A 21 2.44 7.44 -24.81
CA SER A 21 1.03 7.59 -25.19
C SER A 21 0.69 7.01 -26.59
N PRO A 22 1.51 7.19 -27.65
CA PRO A 22 1.22 6.60 -28.97
C PRO A 22 1.20 5.08 -28.98
N TYR A 23 1.93 4.46 -28.05
CA TYR A 23 2.10 3.02 -27.94
C TYR A 23 1.24 2.39 -26.85
N LEU A 24 0.64 3.22 -25.98
CA LEU A 24 -0.13 2.78 -24.82
C LEU A 24 -1.39 2.00 -25.27
N LEU A 25 -1.49 0.75 -24.82
CA LEU A 25 -2.67 -0.09 -25.02
C LEU A 25 -3.59 -0.01 -23.81
N SER A 26 -3.05 -0.12 -22.62
CA SER A 26 -3.80 0.03 -21.37
C SER A 26 -2.91 0.28 -20.15
N VAL A 27 -3.46 1.00 -19.18
CA VAL A 27 -2.97 1.07 -17.80
C VAL A 27 -4.01 0.42 -16.92
N THR A 28 -3.60 -0.51 -16.06
CA THR A 28 -4.47 -1.19 -15.11
C THR A 28 -3.90 -1.02 -13.72
N TYR A 29 -4.70 -0.48 -12.81
CA TYR A 29 -4.40 -0.40 -11.38
C TYR A 29 -5.41 -1.23 -10.61
N VAL A 30 -4.92 -2.08 -9.71
CA VAL A 30 -5.74 -2.89 -8.80
C VAL A 30 -5.45 -2.46 -7.39
N ASP A 31 -6.45 -1.88 -6.75
CA ASP A 31 -6.43 -1.40 -5.37
C ASP A 31 -7.15 -2.42 -4.48
N ASN A 32 -6.44 -3.01 -3.53
CA ASN A 32 -6.95 -4.02 -2.62
C ASN A 32 -7.16 -3.44 -1.22
N GLU A 33 -8.24 -3.83 -0.55
CA GLU A 33 -8.58 -3.33 0.79
C GLU A 33 -7.66 -3.91 1.86
N ASP A 34 -7.36 -5.22 1.80
CA ASP A 34 -6.78 -5.94 2.91
C ASP A 34 -6.09 -7.23 2.46
N GLY A 35 -4.95 -7.57 3.07
CA GLY A 35 -4.26 -8.84 2.91
C GLY A 35 -3.55 -9.08 1.57
N GLU A 36 -3.80 -8.27 0.56
CA GLU A 36 -3.20 -8.36 -0.77
C GLU A 36 -2.45 -7.06 -1.11
N THR A 37 -1.43 -7.17 -1.95
CA THR A 37 -0.70 -6.00 -2.46
C THR A 37 -1.49 -5.32 -3.57
N ASP A 38 -1.30 -4.02 -3.73
CA ASP A 38 -1.78 -3.32 -4.91
C ASP A 38 -0.88 -3.63 -6.10
N ASP A 39 -1.49 -3.73 -7.28
CA ASP A 39 -0.81 -4.07 -8.51
C ASP A 39 -1.03 -3.02 -9.59
N LEU A 40 0.04 -2.73 -10.32
CA LEU A 40 0.03 -1.87 -11.49
C LEU A 40 0.48 -2.65 -12.72
N GLN A 41 -0.24 -2.50 -13.83
CA GLN A 41 0.12 -3.07 -15.10
C GLN A 41 0.01 -2.04 -16.23
N ILE A 42 1.09 -1.85 -16.96
CA ILE A 42 1.15 -1.00 -18.15
C ILE A 42 1.39 -1.90 -19.35
N LYS A 43 0.50 -1.82 -20.34
CA LYS A 43 0.61 -2.59 -21.59
C LYS A 43 0.86 -1.65 -22.75
N LEU A 44 1.95 -1.89 -23.48
CA LEU A 44 2.41 -1.09 -24.62
C LEU A 44 2.48 -1.94 -25.89
N GLN A 45 2.31 -1.31 -27.04
CA GLN A 45 2.60 -1.93 -28.33
C GLN A 45 4.04 -1.56 -28.74
N ASP A 46 4.86 -2.56 -29.07
CA ASP A 46 6.27 -2.36 -29.44
C ASP A 46 6.49 -2.38 -30.97
N LYS A 47 5.76 -1.50 -31.70
CA LYS A 47 5.93 -1.38 -33.16
C LYS A 47 7.35 -1.05 -33.61
N PRO A 48 8.09 -0.15 -32.91
CA PRO A 48 9.45 0.20 -33.31
C PRO A 48 10.51 -0.73 -32.74
N GLU A 49 10.16 -1.78 -32.00
CA GLU A 49 11.07 -2.67 -31.26
C GLU A 49 12.06 -1.93 -30.32
N ILE A 50 11.72 -0.68 -29.95
CA ILE A 50 12.58 0.16 -29.11
C ILE A 50 12.64 -0.41 -27.70
N TRP A 51 11.49 -0.84 -27.18
CA TRP A 51 11.37 -1.34 -25.82
C TRP A 51 12.12 -2.66 -25.63
N LEU A 52 11.98 -3.57 -26.59
CA LEU A 52 12.64 -4.87 -26.55
C LEU A 52 14.16 -4.74 -26.74
N LYS A 53 14.61 -3.89 -27.67
CA LYS A 53 16.04 -3.81 -28.05
C LYS A 53 16.89 -2.90 -27.16
N SER A 54 16.35 -1.82 -26.62
CA SER A 54 17.15 -0.83 -25.89
C SER A 54 16.76 -0.68 -24.43
N TRP A 55 15.49 -0.41 -24.16
CA TRP A 55 15.04 -0.10 -22.80
C TRP A 55 15.00 -1.34 -21.91
N LEU A 56 14.42 -2.43 -22.40
CA LEU A 56 14.30 -3.68 -21.66
C LEU A 56 15.66 -4.29 -21.32
N THR A 57 16.60 -4.24 -22.29
CA THR A 57 17.96 -4.74 -22.06
C THR A 57 18.74 -3.93 -21.03
N SER A 58 18.52 -2.65 -20.92
CA SER A 58 19.15 -1.81 -19.86
C SER A 58 18.49 -2.01 -18.50
N ALA A 59 17.17 -2.09 -18.44
CA ALA A 59 16.42 -2.36 -17.22
C ALA A 59 16.66 -3.78 -16.68
N LEU A 60 16.65 -4.80 -17.55
CA LEU A 60 16.97 -6.19 -17.17
C LEU A 60 18.43 -6.39 -16.79
N LYS A 61 19.39 -5.71 -17.44
CA LYS A 61 20.79 -5.76 -16.99
C LYS A 61 20.97 -5.19 -15.61
N ALA A 62 20.22 -4.18 -15.22
CA ALA A 62 20.21 -3.65 -13.85
C ALA A 62 19.52 -4.62 -12.85
N ALA A 63 18.51 -5.37 -13.29
CA ALA A 63 17.78 -6.34 -12.45
C ALA A 63 18.45 -7.73 -12.37
N VAL A 64 19.22 -8.14 -13.37
CA VAL A 64 19.84 -9.48 -13.49
C VAL A 64 21.29 -9.52 -13.02
N THR A 65 21.88 -8.45 -12.51
CA THR A 65 23.10 -8.54 -11.72
C THR A 65 22.83 -9.17 -10.36
N THR A 66 22.46 -10.46 -10.38
CA THR A 66 22.65 -11.35 -9.24
C THR A 66 24.14 -11.38 -8.92
N PRO A 67 24.57 -11.24 -7.68
CA PRO A 67 25.99 -11.28 -7.34
C PRO A 67 26.51 -12.72 -7.48
N THR A 68 27.05 -13.05 -8.64
CA THR A 68 28.04 -14.14 -8.71
C THR A 68 29.29 -13.62 -8.05
N THR A 69 29.66 -14.27 -6.96
CA THR A 69 30.87 -14.06 -6.18
C THR A 69 32.09 -13.81 -7.07
N GLN A 70 32.47 -12.56 -7.22
CA GLN A 70 33.88 -12.20 -7.45
C GLN A 70 34.11 -10.82 -6.79
N ALA A 71 35.00 -10.87 -5.81
CA ALA A 71 35.52 -9.69 -5.17
C ALA A 71 36.24 -8.82 -6.19
N SER A 72 35.74 -7.61 -6.38
CA SER A 72 36.57 -6.47 -6.76
C SER A 72 35.92 -5.19 -6.26
N THR A 73 36.61 -4.62 -5.34
CA THR A 73 36.50 -3.36 -4.66
C THR A 73 36.14 -2.22 -5.62
N ALA A 74 34.95 -1.62 -5.47
CA ALA A 74 34.73 -0.21 -5.75
C ALA A 74 33.65 0.31 -4.80
N THR A 75 34.11 0.85 -3.71
CA THR A 75 33.37 1.63 -2.73
C THR A 75 32.86 2.89 -3.40
N GLN A 76 31.56 2.99 -3.71
CA GLN A 76 30.94 4.30 -3.87
C GLN A 76 30.39 4.70 -2.51
N GLN A 77 31.19 5.46 -1.79
CA GLN A 77 30.78 6.27 -0.65
C GLN A 77 29.70 7.25 -1.13
N ALA A 78 28.62 7.35 -0.38
CA ALA A 78 27.75 8.52 -0.41
C ALA A 78 28.62 9.73 -0.03
N THR A 79 29.08 10.46 -1.03
CA THR A 79 29.83 11.69 -0.84
C THR A 79 28.85 12.72 -0.28
N THR A 80 28.90 12.95 1.02
CA THR A 80 28.32 14.12 1.66
C THR A 80 29.04 15.33 1.08
N ILE A 81 28.41 16.03 0.15
CA ILE A 81 28.97 17.21 -0.46
C ILE A 81 28.79 18.35 0.53
N THR A 82 29.89 18.99 0.94
CA THR A 82 29.84 20.25 1.68
C THR A 82 29.79 21.41 0.69
N ALA A 83 28.88 22.35 0.93
CA ALA A 83 28.80 23.57 0.14
C ALA A 83 28.96 24.81 1.04
N THR A 84 29.55 25.84 0.50
CA THR A 84 29.74 27.14 1.18
C THR A 84 28.67 28.13 0.73
N VAL A 85 28.04 28.82 1.68
CA VAL A 85 27.05 29.85 1.41
C VAL A 85 27.74 31.11 0.89
N ASN A 86 27.40 31.55 -0.33
CA ASN A 86 28.01 32.75 -1.00
C ASN A 86 27.06 33.95 -0.99
N ALA A 87 25.86 33.87 -0.43
CA ALA A 87 24.94 34.99 -0.31
C ALA A 87 25.44 36.02 0.71
N LYS A 88 25.74 37.26 0.31
CA LYS A 88 26.25 38.32 1.20
C LYS A 88 25.35 38.63 2.40
N SER A 89 24.03 38.48 2.27
CA SER A 89 23.04 38.68 3.33
C SER A 89 22.73 37.42 4.13
N GLY A 90 23.45 36.30 3.89
CA GLY A 90 23.12 34.97 4.39
C GLY A 90 22.04 34.28 3.57
N LEU A 91 21.93 32.97 3.75
CA LEU A 91 20.97 32.12 3.05
C LEU A 91 19.99 31.46 4.03
N VAL A 92 18.71 31.54 3.73
CA VAL A 92 17.65 31.01 4.60
C VAL A 92 17.44 29.52 4.35
N LEU A 93 17.50 28.71 5.41
CA LEU A 93 17.05 27.32 5.43
C LEU A 93 15.52 27.31 5.65
N ARG A 94 14.81 26.60 4.80
CA ARG A 94 13.35 26.50 4.79
C ARG A 94 12.84 25.09 5.01
N ALA A 95 11.62 24.94 5.51
CA ALA A 95 11.01 23.64 5.76
C ALA A 95 10.63 22.87 4.48
N GLY A 96 10.62 23.53 3.32
CA GLY A 96 10.31 22.90 2.03
C GLY A 96 10.89 23.67 0.85
N PRO A 97 10.88 23.09 -0.37
CA PRO A 97 11.52 23.62 -1.57
C PRO A 97 10.72 24.77 -2.22
N SER A 98 10.40 25.82 -1.45
CA SER A 98 9.69 27.01 -1.92
C SER A 98 9.96 28.24 -1.06
N LYS A 99 9.90 29.42 -1.67
CA LYS A 99 10.00 30.71 -0.97
C LYS A 99 8.84 30.96 0.02
N SER A 100 7.72 30.32 -0.16
CA SER A 100 6.53 30.43 0.70
C SER A 100 6.56 29.55 1.96
N THR A 101 7.46 28.57 2.03
CA THR A 101 7.56 27.68 3.20
C THR A 101 8.22 28.36 4.39
N ALA A 102 7.92 27.83 5.59
CA ALA A 102 8.42 28.38 6.85
C ALA A 102 9.96 28.50 6.87
N ARG A 103 10.44 29.60 7.45
CA ARG A 103 11.89 29.81 7.70
C ARG A 103 12.26 29.02 8.95
N LEU A 104 13.26 28.13 8.84
CA LEU A 104 13.81 27.40 9.98
C LEU A 104 14.95 28.19 10.64
N THR A 105 15.96 28.54 9.84
CA THR A 105 17.13 29.32 10.29
C THR A 105 17.75 30.06 9.10
N ALA A 106 18.82 30.83 9.35
CA ALA A 106 19.58 31.47 8.30
C ALA A 106 21.06 31.19 8.50
N ALA A 107 21.75 30.76 7.43
CA ALA A 107 23.17 30.51 7.41
C ALA A 107 23.88 31.78 6.93
N PRO A 108 24.81 32.37 7.70
CA PRO A 108 25.63 33.54 7.27
C PRO A 108 26.45 33.22 6.04
N CYS A 109 26.88 34.27 5.34
CA CYS A 109 27.83 34.15 4.24
C CYS A 109 29.12 33.47 4.72
N GLY A 110 29.66 32.52 3.96
CA GLY A 110 30.83 31.73 4.33
C GLY A 110 30.56 30.53 5.20
N SER A 111 29.31 30.31 5.67
CA SER A 111 28.94 29.10 6.42
C SER A 111 29.03 27.88 5.55
N LYS A 112 29.49 26.76 6.13
CA LYS A 112 29.46 25.45 5.49
C LYS A 112 28.14 24.75 5.82
N VAL A 113 27.52 24.22 4.78
CA VAL A 113 26.29 23.40 4.88
C VAL A 113 26.53 22.02 4.28
N THR A 114 25.94 20.99 4.87
CA THR A 114 26.00 19.64 4.31
C THR A 114 24.85 19.45 3.32
N VAL A 115 25.16 19.18 2.07
CA VAL A 115 24.17 18.91 1.01
C VAL A 115 23.82 17.43 1.05
N MET A 116 22.54 17.13 1.24
CA MET A 116 22.00 15.77 1.31
C MET A 116 21.42 15.30 -0.02
N SER A 117 20.75 16.19 -0.77
CA SER A 117 20.33 15.93 -2.14
C SER A 117 20.35 17.21 -2.97
N GLN A 118 20.56 17.05 -4.29
CA GLN A 118 20.59 18.14 -5.26
C GLN A 118 19.43 17.94 -6.23
N GLU A 119 18.27 18.53 -5.92
CA GLU A 119 17.07 18.43 -6.74
C GLU A 119 16.61 19.83 -7.17
N GLY A 120 16.70 20.11 -8.46
CA GLY A 120 16.25 21.36 -9.04
C GLY A 120 16.91 22.60 -8.42
N ASP A 121 16.13 23.66 -8.25
CA ASP A 121 16.58 24.96 -7.70
C ASP A 121 16.71 24.99 -6.17
N TRP A 122 16.23 23.97 -5.47
CA TRP A 122 16.24 23.86 -4.01
C TRP A 122 16.98 22.59 -3.58
N TRP A 123 18.13 22.75 -2.95
CA TRP A 123 18.89 21.62 -2.43
C TRP A 123 18.51 21.31 -0.99
N ALA A 124 18.33 20.03 -0.69
CA ALA A 124 18.15 19.58 0.68
C ALA A 124 19.47 19.67 1.43
N CYS A 125 19.51 20.45 2.50
CA CYS A 125 20.71 20.76 3.26
C CYS A 125 20.50 20.56 4.76
N ASN A 126 21.57 20.20 5.46
CA ASN A 126 21.64 20.28 6.92
C ASN A 126 22.54 21.47 7.31
N TYR A 127 22.03 22.33 8.18
CA TYR A 127 22.78 23.41 8.77
C TYR A 127 22.46 23.52 10.26
N ALA A 128 23.49 23.56 11.10
CA ALA A 128 23.37 23.63 12.57
C ALA A 128 22.47 22.54 13.17
N GLY A 129 22.49 21.32 12.61
CA GLY A 129 21.67 20.20 13.05
C GLY A 129 20.23 20.22 12.57
N GLN A 130 19.82 21.19 11.79
CA GLN A 130 18.46 21.27 11.21
C GLN A 130 18.46 20.91 9.73
N ASN A 131 17.57 20.03 9.32
CA ASN A 131 17.34 19.65 7.94
C ASN A 131 16.32 20.60 7.30
N GLY A 132 16.57 21.00 6.05
CA GLY A 132 15.68 21.88 5.29
C GLY A 132 16.18 22.09 3.88
N TYR A 133 15.67 23.11 3.21
CA TYR A 133 15.98 23.42 1.80
C TYR A 133 16.59 24.80 1.67
N MET A 134 17.63 24.89 0.81
CA MET A 134 18.31 26.13 0.46
C MET A 134 18.34 26.33 -1.04
N TRP A 135 18.29 27.59 -1.51
CA TRP A 135 18.35 27.92 -2.93
C TRP A 135 19.77 27.72 -3.48
N TYR A 136 19.92 26.84 -4.47
CA TYR A 136 21.20 26.35 -4.96
C TYR A 136 22.14 27.42 -5.49
N SER A 137 21.60 28.49 -6.14
CA SER A 137 22.39 29.58 -6.72
C SER A 137 23.31 30.34 -5.73
N TYR A 138 23.05 30.16 -4.43
CA TYR A 138 23.84 30.77 -3.35
C TYR A 138 24.65 29.73 -2.57
N LEU A 139 24.83 28.54 -3.13
CA LEU A 139 25.66 27.47 -2.59
C LEU A 139 26.79 27.15 -3.57
N THR A 140 28.02 27.24 -3.11
CA THR A 140 29.19 26.80 -3.88
C THR A 140 29.69 25.49 -3.31
N PRO A 141 29.62 24.37 -4.07
CA PRO A 141 30.16 23.10 -3.61
C PRO A 141 31.67 23.21 -3.37
N ASP A 142 32.13 22.71 -2.23
CA ASP A 142 33.58 22.65 -1.97
C ASP A 142 34.17 21.51 -2.82
N ALA A 143 35.32 21.76 -3.48
CA ALA A 143 36.01 20.73 -4.25
C ALA A 143 36.46 19.58 -3.34
N ALA A 144 36.23 18.33 -3.75
CA ALA A 144 36.63 17.16 -3.03
C ALA A 144 38.14 17.14 -2.76
N GLN A 145 38.56 17.18 -1.51
CA GLN A 145 39.95 16.90 -1.13
C GLN A 145 40.10 15.42 -0.86
N ASP A 146 40.94 14.75 -1.64
CA ASP A 146 41.50 13.44 -1.34
C ASP A 146 42.31 13.50 -0.05
N THR A 147 41.90 12.77 0.96
CA THR A 147 42.74 12.43 2.11
C THR A 147 42.60 10.94 2.41
N SER A 148 43.59 10.21 1.87
CA SER A 148 43.92 8.85 2.34
C SER A 148 44.57 8.94 3.71
N GLN A 149 43.94 8.38 4.74
CA GLN A 149 44.65 7.78 5.89
C GLN A 149 43.83 6.65 6.50
N GLN A 150 44.52 5.57 6.66
CA GLN A 150 44.22 4.25 7.09
C GLN A 150 44.08 4.19 8.64
N SER A 151 43.05 3.58 9.15
CA SER A 151 43.14 2.83 10.40
C SER A 151 42.01 1.80 10.49
N SER A 152 42.48 0.59 10.72
CA SER A 152 41.71 -0.64 10.91
C SER A 152 40.96 -0.63 12.25
N ALA A 153 39.68 -1.00 12.24
CA ALA A 153 39.03 -1.68 13.36
C ALA A 153 37.80 -2.44 12.82
N ASP A 154 37.81 -3.75 13.06
CA ASP A 154 36.73 -4.69 12.80
C ASP A 154 35.42 -4.27 13.47
N THR A 155 34.36 -4.19 12.71
CA THR A 155 33.01 -4.45 13.22
C THR A 155 32.14 -4.95 12.06
N SER A 156 31.74 -6.21 12.15
CA SER A 156 30.83 -6.88 11.24
C SER A 156 29.47 -6.18 11.23
N SER A 157 29.15 -5.45 10.15
CA SER A 157 27.80 -5.03 9.83
C SER A 157 27.41 -5.64 8.49
N SER A 158 26.37 -6.46 8.51
CA SER A 158 25.73 -7.04 7.35
C SER A 158 25.30 -5.95 6.37
N GLY A 159 26.07 -5.79 5.30
CA GLY A 159 25.74 -4.89 4.20
C GLY A 159 24.57 -5.44 3.37
N GLY A 160 23.38 -4.89 3.56
CA GLY A 160 22.29 -5.04 2.61
C GLY A 160 22.68 -4.34 1.31
N SER A 161 22.86 -5.11 0.24
CA SER A 161 23.01 -4.58 -1.12
C SER A 161 21.74 -3.83 -1.47
N ALA A 162 21.80 -2.51 -1.61
CA ALA A 162 20.70 -1.71 -2.14
C ALA A 162 20.50 -2.13 -3.61
N SER A 163 19.55 -3.03 -3.86
CA SER A 163 19.05 -3.26 -5.20
C SER A 163 18.40 -1.97 -5.68
N THR A 164 18.86 -1.44 -6.81
CA THR A 164 18.26 -0.27 -7.44
C THR A 164 16.89 -0.71 -7.98
N SER A 165 15.85 -0.54 -7.16
CA SER A 165 14.48 -0.86 -7.58
C SER A 165 13.98 0.22 -8.54
N PHE A 166 13.35 -0.22 -9.66
CA PHE A 166 12.73 0.70 -10.61
C PHE A 166 11.34 1.09 -10.09
N LEU A 167 11.15 2.39 -9.87
CA LEU A 167 9.90 2.94 -9.36
C LEU A 167 9.00 3.41 -10.51
N ILE A 168 7.74 3.07 -10.42
CA ILE A 168 6.68 3.43 -11.37
C ILE A 168 5.56 4.08 -10.58
N GLN A 169 5.04 5.20 -11.07
CA GLN A 169 3.85 5.85 -10.52
C GLN A 169 2.90 6.19 -11.64
N THR A 170 1.59 6.09 -11.39
CA THR A 170 0.56 6.49 -12.33
C THR A 170 -0.50 7.34 -11.65
N MET A 171 -1.00 8.34 -12.38
CA MET A 171 -2.13 9.15 -11.96
C MET A 171 -3.21 9.08 -13.03
N PHE A 172 -4.40 8.66 -12.67
CA PHE A 172 -5.54 8.61 -13.58
C PHE A 172 -6.30 9.93 -13.51
N HIS A 173 -6.70 10.46 -14.65
CA HIS A 173 -7.43 11.69 -14.80
C HIS A 173 -8.79 11.45 -15.46
N ARG A 174 -9.81 12.16 -14.99
CA ARG A 174 -11.14 12.19 -15.55
C ARG A 174 -11.62 13.63 -15.69
N TYR A 175 -11.56 14.16 -16.91
CA TYR A 175 -11.86 15.57 -17.20
C TYR A 175 -13.31 15.79 -17.59
N ASP A 176 -13.88 16.92 -17.16
CA ASP A 176 -15.21 17.42 -17.54
C ASP A 176 -16.35 16.42 -17.31
N TRP A 177 -16.23 15.51 -16.34
CA TRP A 177 -17.22 14.45 -16.16
C TRP A 177 -18.47 14.92 -15.43
N ASN A 178 -18.32 15.55 -14.28
CA ASN A 178 -19.42 16.04 -13.46
C ASN A 178 -19.75 17.52 -13.76
N SER A 179 -18.75 18.33 -14.06
CA SER A 179 -18.89 19.72 -14.46
C SER A 179 -17.75 20.13 -15.38
N GLU A 180 -17.97 21.16 -16.20
CA GLU A 180 -16.95 21.69 -17.09
C GLU A 180 -15.77 22.30 -16.29
N GLY A 181 -14.55 22.02 -16.71
CA GLY A 181 -13.32 22.49 -16.08
C GLY A 181 -12.89 21.67 -14.85
N THR A 182 -13.55 20.55 -14.54
CA THR A 182 -13.12 19.66 -13.45
C THR A 182 -12.12 18.62 -13.93
N ASP A 183 -11.07 18.41 -13.15
CA ASP A 183 -10.16 17.27 -13.26
C ASP A 183 -10.27 16.44 -11.97
N GLU A 184 -10.80 15.24 -12.07
CA GLU A 184 -10.91 14.29 -10.98
C GLU A 184 -9.78 13.28 -11.13
N THR A 185 -8.93 13.17 -10.10
CA THR A 185 -7.69 12.41 -10.16
C THR A 185 -7.69 11.23 -9.19
N LEU A 186 -6.99 10.16 -9.57
CA LEU A 186 -6.65 9.04 -8.71
C LEU A 186 -5.14 8.79 -8.81
N ASP A 187 -4.42 9.09 -7.72
CA ASP A 187 -3.02 8.69 -7.58
C ASP A 187 -2.98 7.22 -7.16
N SER A 188 -2.37 6.37 -7.99
CA SER A 188 -2.21 4.94 -7.68
C SER A 188 -1.09 4.66 -6.66
N GLY A 189 -0.27 5.66 -6.33
CA GLY A 189 0.91 5.50 -5.50
C GLY A 189 2.15 5.02 -6.27
N VAL A 190 3.18 4.63 -5.52
CA VAL A 190 4.47 4.20 -6.05
C VAL A 190 4.57 2.68 -6.05
N PHE A 191 4.95 2.12 -7.19
CA PHE A 191 5.15 0.68 -7.41
C PHE A 191 6.60 0.39 -7.72
N GLU A 192 7.10 -0.75 -7.27
CA GLU A 192 8.37 -1.29 -7.75
C GLU A 192 8.12 -2.24 -8.92
N LEU A 193 8.97 -2.17 -9.93
CA LEU A 193 8.95 -3.08 -11.08
C LEU A 193 9.09 -4.53 -10.62
N ASP A 194 8.09 -5.35 -10.92
CA ASP A 194 8.07 -6.78 -10.59
C ASP A 194 8.49 -7.63 -11.80
N SER A 195 7.84 -7.43 -12.94
CA SER A 195 8.14 -8.18 -14.16
C SER A 195 7.89 -7.38 -15.43
N VAL A 196 8.56 -7.79 -16.49
CA VAL A 196 8.33 -7.31 -17.85
C VAL A 196 8.20 -8.50 -18.78
N ASP A 197 7.03 -8.61 -19.39
CA ASP A 197 6.69 -9.69 -20.32
C ASP A 197 6.58 -9.15 -21.74
N CYS A 198 7.20 -9.83 -22.71
CA CYS A 198 7.07 -9.51 -24.12
C CYS A 198 6.34 -10.65 -24.84
N SER A 199 5.41 -10.30 -25.71
CA SER A 199 4.64 -11.26 -26.51
C SER A 199 4.33 -10.73 -27.90
N GLY A 200 4.22 -11.61 -28.90
CA GLY A 200 3.92 -11.21 -30.28
C GLY A 200 3.72 -12.41 -31.21
N PRO A 201 3.36 -12.20 -32.50
CA PRO A 201 2.87 -10.97 -33.13
C PRO A 201 1.39 -10.68 -32.84
N PRO A 202 0.95 -9.42 -32.72
CA PRO A 202 1.74 -8.19 -32.74
C PRO A 202 2.54 -8.00 -31.47
N GLU A 203 3.71 -7.39 -31.58
CA GLU A 203 4.62 -7.20 -30.46
C GLU A 203 3.99 -6.30 -29.39
N THR A 204 3.90 -6.83 -28.19
CA THR A 204 3.36 -6.15 -27.00
C THR A 204 4.26 -6.36 -25.79
N ILE A 205 4.41 -5.32 -25.00
CA ILE A 205 5.13 -5.35 -23.74
C ILE A 205 4.16 -5.11 -22.60
N THR A 206 4.27 -5.93 -21.57
CA THR A 206 3.51 -5.81 -20.34
C THR A 206 4.49 -5.58 -19.19
N ILE A 207 4.41 -4.40 -18.59
CA ILE A 207 5.20 -4.00 -17.43
C ILE A 207 4.32 -4.16 -16.20
N LYS A 208 4.77 -4.90 -15.19
CA LYS A 208 4.04 -5.08 -13.93
C LYS A 208 4.84 -4.50 -12.79
N GLY A 209 4.14 -3.79 -11.92
CA GLY A 209 4.66 -3.26 -10.67
C GLY A 209 3.79 -3.68 -9.49
N THR A 210 4.39 -3.80 -8.33
CA THR A 210 3.69 -4.14 -7.08
C THR A 210 4.02 -3.14 -5.98
N SER A 211 3.06 -2.86 -5.11
CA SER A 211 3.25 -1.94 -3.98
C SER A 211 4.15 -2.51 -2.88
N LEU A 212 4.28 -3.84 -2.81
CA LEU A 212 5.20 -4.54 -1.93
C LEU A 212 5.97 -5.60 -2.72
N PRO A 213 7.23 -5.33 -3.12
CA PRO A 213 8.00 -6.24 -3.96
C PRO A 213 8.23 -7.59 -3.29
N PHE A 214 8.29 -8.63 -4.10
CA PHE A 214 8.60 -9.99 -3.61
C PHE A 214 9.96 -10.05 -2.93
N THR A 215 10.93 -9.23 -3.38
CA THR A 215 12.29 -9.13 -2.81
C THR A 215 12.36 -8.42 -1.47
N SER A 216 11.27 -7.79 -1.02
CA SER A 216 11.24 -7.09 0.27
C SER A 216 11.50 -8.05 1.44
N PRO A 217 12.39 -7.70 2.38
CA PRO A 217 12.70 -8.54 3.54
C PRO A 217 11.46 -8.93 4.35
N ILE A 218 10.48 -8.04 4.48
CA ILE A 218 9.24 -8.29 5.21
C ILE A 218 8.41 -9.43 4.59
N ARG A 219 8.57 -9.68 3.28
CA ARG A 219 7.85 -10.71 2.53
C ARG A 219 8.64 -12.02 2.38
N GLN A 220 9.96 -11.91 2.23
CA GLN A 220 10.82 -13.07 1.95
C GLN A 220 11.41 -13.70 3.18
N THR A 221 11.86 -12.89 4.16
CA THR A 221 12.61 -13.42 5.29
C THR A 221 11.65 -14.07 6.27
N LYS A 222 11.74 -15.40 6.36
CA LYS A 222 11.03 -16.16 7.37
C LYS A 222 11.78 -16.12 8.70
N LYS A 223 11.03 -15.98 9.78
CA LYS A 223 11.56 -15.87 11.13
C LYS A 223 10.82 -16.81 12.07
N THR A 224 11.52 -17.18 13.14
CA THR A 224 10.91 -17.84 14.29
C THR A 224 11.18 -16.98 15.51
N LYS A 225 10.11 -16.37 16.05
CA LYS A 225 10.17 -15.46 17.20
C LYS A 225 8.91 -15.58 18.03
N ALA A 226 9.04 -15.62 19.35
CA ALA A 226 7.91 -15.49 20.27
C ALA A 226 7.74 -14.02 20.66
N TRP A 227 6.48 -13.56 20.63
CA TRP A 227 6.06 -12.24 21.06
C TRP A 227 5.24 -12.39 22.35
N GLU A 228 5.69 -11.81 23.44
CA GLU A 228 5.04 -11.95 24.75
C GLU A 228 4.80 -10.58 25.38
N ASN A 229 3.58 -10.34 25.84
CA ASN A 229 3.16 -9.09 26.49
C ASN A 229 3.55 -7.84 25.69
N TYR A 230 3.31 -7.87 24.38
CA TYR A 230 3.70 -6.82 23.47
C TYR A 230 2.48 -6.21 22.77
N VAL A 231 2.45 -4.89 22.59
CA VAL A 231 1.34 -4.21 21.91
C VAL A 231 1.41 -4.44 20.40
N LEU A 232 0.25 -4.59 19.76
CA LEU A 232 0.16 -4.89 18.34
C LEU A 232 0.84 -3.82 17.46
N SER A 233 0.65 -2.54 17.80
CA SER A 233 1.32 -1.44 17.10
C SER A 233 2.85 -1.53 17.21
N GLY A 234 3.37 -1.97 18.36
CA GLY A 234 4.79 -2.17 18.59
C GLY A 234 5.36 -3.29 17.70
N ILE A 235 4.64 -4.41 17.56
CA ILE A 235 5.01 -5.50 16.65
C ILE A 235 5.06 -4.98 15.21
N ALA A 236 4.02 -4.27 14.77
CA ALA A 236 3.96 -3.72 13.42
C ALA A 236 5.13 -2.76 13.15
N ASN A 237 5.45 -1.87 14.10
CA ASN A 237 6.58 -0.94 13.98
C ASN A 237 7.94 -1.66 13.90
N GLU A 238 8.19 -2.68 14.73
CA GLU A 238 9.43 -3.43 14.68
C GLU A 238 9.63 -4.16 13.36
N MET A 239 8.55 -4.80 12.86
CA MET A 239 8.58 -5.49 11.56
C MET A 239 8.78 -4.53 10.39
N ALA A 240 8.06 -3.41 10.38
CA ALA A 240 8.21 -2.39 9.34
C ALA A 240 9.61 -1.79 9.33
N ALA A 241 10.14 -1.43 10.50
CA ALA A 241 11.48 -0.85 10.63
C ALA A 241 12.57 -1.81 10.11
N SER A 242 12.42 -3.12 10.37
CA SER A 242 13.34 -4.14 9.85
C SER A 242 13.38 -4.24 8.32
N ALA A 243 12.32 -3.75 7.65
CA ALA A 243 12.18 -3.74 6.21
C ALA A 243 12.37 -2.34 5.59
N GLY A 244 12.75 -1.33 6.39
CA GLY A 244 12.87 0.05 5.92
C GLY A 244 11.51 0.69 5.58
N MET A 245 10.43 0.22 6.20
CA MET A 245 9.08 0.72 6.05
C MET A 245 8.64 1.50 7.30
N THR A 246 7.55 2.24 7.18
CA THR A 246 6.88 2.93 8.28
C THR A 246 5.50 2.32 8.56
N VAL A 247 4.92 2.61 9.72
CA VAL A 247 3.58 2.15 10.08
C VAL A 247 2.64 3.33 10.25
N MET A 248 1.44 3.20 9.69
CA MET A 248 0.30 4.06 9.97
C MET A 248 -0.76 3.23 10.71
N TYR A 249 -0.86 3.41 12.01
CA TYR A 249 -1.80 2.68 12.86
C TYR A 249 -3.06 3.51 13.08
N LEU A 250 -4.16 3.15 12.39
CA LEU A 250 -5.42 3.91 12.34
C LEU A 250 -6.54 3.18 13.12
N SER A 251 -6.21 2.65 14.28
CA SER A 251 -7.20 2.04 15.18
C SER A 251 -7.07 2.65 16.57
N VAL A 252 -8.21 2.84 17.24
CA VAL A 252 -8.25 3.26 18.64
C VAL A 252 -7.84 2.11 19.56
N ALA A 253 -8.10 0.86 19.13
CA ALA A 253 -7.71 -0.33 19.88
C ALA A 253 -6.29 -0.75 19.53
N ASP A 254 -5.43 -0.80 20.54
CA ASP A 254 -4.06 -1.35 20.44
C ASP A 254 -3.91 -2.50 21.45
N PRO A 255 -4.31 -3.72 21.07
CA PRO A 255 -4.34 -4.85 21.99
C PRO A 255 -2.94 -5.28 22.42
N VAL A 256 -2.83 -5.67 23.69
CA VAL A 256 -1.64 -6.37 24.21
C VAL A 256 -1.75 -7.85 23.86
N ILE A 257 -0.79 -8.34 23.12
CA ILE A 257 -0.67 -9.75 22.76
C ILE A 257 0.01 -10.48 23.91
N LEU A 258 -0.70 -11.39 24.55
CA LEU A 258 -0.18 -12.16 25.66
C LEU A 258 0.98 -13.05 25.23
N ARG A 259 0.77 -13.84 24.20
CA ARG A 259 1.80 -14.67 23.57
C ARG A 259 1.33 -15.08 22.17
N GLU A 260 2.16 -14.81 21.17
CA GLU A 260 2.02 -15.31 19.80
C GLU A 260 3.36 -15.73 19.26
N GLU A 261 3.35 -16.81 18.49
CA GLU A 261 4.55 -17.36 17.88
C GLU A 261 4.51 -17.17 16.37
N GLN A 262 5.53 -16.50 15.87
CA GLN A 262 5.89 -16.50 14.46
C GLN A 262 6.79 -17.71 14.23
N THR A 263 6.33 -18.72 13.49
CA THR A 263 7.05 -19.96 13.27
C THR A 263 7.25 -20.19 11.78
N ASP A 264 8.49 -20.00 11.29
CA ASP A 264 8.85 -20.12 9.87
C ASP A 264 7.90 -19.33 8.94
N GLU A 265 7.43 -18.19 9.42
CA GLU A 265 6.58 -17.25 8.68
C GLU A 265 7.35 -15.96 8.35
N SER A 266 7.00 -15.30 7.23
CA SER A 266 7.47 -13.94 6.96
C SER A 266 6.73 -12.92 7.83
N ASP A 267 7.39 -11.77 8.07
CA ASP A 267 6.84 -10.73 8.95
C ASP A 267 5.46 -10.24 8.47
N ILE A 268 5.25 -10.08 7.15
CA ILE A 268 3.96 -9.61 6.63
C ILE A 268 2.85 -10.65 6.81
N VAL A 269 3.15 -11.94 6.64
CA VAL A 269 2.17 -13.03 6.82
C VAL A 269 1.77 -13.12 8.28
N PHE A 270 2.75 -13.11 9.18
CA PHE A 270 2.49 -13.11 10.62
C PHE A 270 1.69 -11.88 11.06
N LEU A 271 2.12 -10.66 10.63
CA LEU A 271 1.43 -9.43 10.97
C LEU A 271 -0.03 -9.43 10.49
N THR A 272 -0.27 -9.85 9.24
CA THR A 272 -1.62 -9.96 8.70
C THR A 272 -2.48 -10.92 9.51
N ARG A 273 -1.92 -12.08 9.89
CA ARG A 273 -2.61 -13.08 10.70
C ARG A 273 -3.05 -12.53 12.06
N ILE A 274 -2.14 -11.87 12.79
CA ILE A 274 -2.48 -11.32 14.11
C ILE A 274 -3.40 -10.09 14.01
N VAL A 275 -3.20 -9.22 13.04
CA VAL A 275 -4.07 -8.05 12.80
C VAL A 275 -5.51 -8.52 12.54
N HIS A 276 -5.68 -9.54 11.69
CA HIS A 276 -7.00 -10.12 11.40
C HIS A 276 -7.63 -10.77 12.63
N ALA A 277 -6.85 -11.48 13.45
CA ALA A 277 -7.36 -12.08 14.67
C ALA A 277 -7.97 -11.02 15.61
N TYR A 278 -7.40 -9.84 15.65
CA TYR A 278 -7.95 -8.71 16.43
C TYR A 278 -9.00 -7.87 15.67
N GLY A 279 -9.48 -8.34 14.51
CA GLY A 279 -10.56 -7.70 13.75
C GLY A 279 -10.14 -6.42 13.04
N LEU A 280 -8.85 -6.23 12.86
CA LEU A 280 -8.28 -5.12 12.10
C LEU A 280 -7.91 -5.59 10.69
N ALA A 281 -7.61 -4.65 9.81
CA ALA A 281 -7.11 -4.90 8.47
C ALA A 281 -5.68 -4.38 8.32
N CYS A 282 -4.92 -5.01 7.41
CA CYS A 282 -3.53 -4.66 7.14
C CYS A 282 -3.30 -4.53 5.64
N LYS A 283 -2.76 -3.39 5.22
CA LYS A 283 -2.38 -3.10 3.84
C LYS A 283 -0.95 -2.57 3.79
N ALA A 284 -0.16 -3.03 2.83
CA ALA A 284 1.17 -2.49 2.56
C ALA A 284 1.15 -1.71 1.24
N THR A 285 1.42 -0.41 1.28
CA THR A 285 1.46 0.47 0.12
C THR A 285 2.47 1.60 0.35
N ASN A 286 3.14 2.08 -0.71
CA ASN A 286 4.09 3.21 -0.64
C ASN A 286 5.15 3.10 0.47
N LYS A 287 5.66 1.90 0.75
CA LYS A 287 6.56 1.61 1.89
C LYS A 287 5.97 1.93 3.27
N VAL A 288 4.65 1.98 3.37
CA VAL A 288 3.90 2.15 4.60
C VAL A 288 3.05 0.90 4.85
N ILE A 289 3.08 0.38 6.05
CA ILE A 289 2.12 -0.61 6.52
C ILE A 289 0.98 0.15 7.20
N VAL A 290 -0.22 0.03 6.66
CA VAL A 290 -1.42 0.63 7.21
C VAL A 290 -2.19 -0.44 7.97
N VAL A 291 -2.37 -0.26 9.28
CA VAL A 291 -3.24 -1.09 10.13
C VAL A 291 -4.45 -0.25 10.52
N TYR A 292 -5.65 -0.74 10.24
CA TYR A 292 -6.85 0.05 10.46
C TYR A 292 -8.08 -0.80 10.82
N ASP A 293 -9.07 -0.16 11.43
CA ASP A 293 -10.34 -0.78 11.78
C ASP A 293 -11.35 -0.62 10.64
N GLN A 294 -11.67 -1.72 9.95
CA GLN A 294 -12.64 -1.74 8.85
C GLN A 294 -14.02 -1.24 9.27
N PHE A 295 -14.44 -1.54 10.51
CA PHE A 295 -15.74 -1.12 11.02
C PHE A 295 -15.90 0.41 11.07
N THR A 296 -14.82 1.12 11.38
CA THR A 296 -14.81 2.58 11.35
C THR A 296 -15.04 3.12 9.94
N TYR A 297 -14.40 2.52 8.95
CA TYR A 297 -14.57 2.91 7.54
C TYR A 297 -15.96 2.54 6.99
N GLU A 298 -16.52 1.41 7.39
CA GLU A 298 -17.86 1.00 7.00
C GLU A 298 -18.97 1.95 7.49
N LYS A 299 -18.73 2.73 8.55
CA LYS A 299 -19.66 3.76 9.03
C LYS A 299 -19.65 5.03 8.19
N MET A 300 -18.59 5.25 7.38
CA MET A 300 -18.50 6.43 6.53
C MET A 300 -19.62 6.43 5.48
N PRO A 301 -20.06 7.60 5.00
CA PRO A 301 -21.08 7.68 3.96
C PRO A 301 -20.63 6.98 2.69
N SER A 302 -21.59 6.47 1.92
CA SER A 302 -21.33 5.87 0.62
C SER A 302 -20.90 6.93 -0.39
N VAL A 303 -19.84 6.67 -1.15
CA VAL A 303 -19.34 7.57 -2.21
C VAL A 303 -20.21 7.51 -3.45
N ARG A 304 -20.97 6.41 -3.62
CA ARG A 304 -21.85 6.21 -4.77
C ARG A 304 -23.05 5.33 -4.43
N THR A 305 -24.17 5.56 -5.10
CA THR A 305 -25.33 4.65 -5.11
C THR A 305 -25.46 4.04 -6.51
N ILE A 306 -25.62 2.73 -6.60
CA ILE A 306 -25.88 1.99 -7.84
C ILE A 306 -27.30 1.43 -7.77
N THR A 307 -28.17 1.86 -8.69
CA THR A 307 -29.56 1.44 -8.73
C THR A 307 -29.78 0.49 -9.91
N HIS A 308 -30.58 -0.54 -9.72
CA HIS A 308 -30.86 -1.53 -10.76
C HIS A 308 -31.47 -0.86 -12.00
N LYS A 309 -30.88 -1.10 -13.17
CA LYS A 309 -31.30 -0.57 -14.47
C LYS A 309 -31.24 0.97 -14.62
N ASP A 310 -30.44 1.66 -13.82
CA ASP A 310 -30.25 3.11 -13.93
C ASP A 310 -29.27 3.52 -15.05
N GLY A 311 -28.63 2.55 -15.71
CA GLY A 311 -27.64 2.81 -16.77
C GLY A 311 -26.24 3.21 -16.23
N SER A 312 -26.04 3.23 -14.92
CA SER A 312 -24.78 3.64 -14.31
C SER A 312 -23.69 2.56 -14.34
N TYR A 313 -24.01 1.36 -14.78
CA TYR A 313 -23.08 0.22 -14.89
C TYR A 313 -23.26 -0.53 -16.22
N SER A 314 -22.20 -1.16 -16.70
CA SER A 314 -22.21 -1.97 -17.93
C SER A 314 -22.38 -3.47 -17.65
N LYS A 315 -21.87 -3.95 -16.51
CA LYS A 315 -21.95 -5.36 -16.08
C LYS A 315 -22.14 -5.43 -14.58
N TYR A 316 -22.83 -6.46 -14.12
CA TYR A 316 -22.92 -6.77 -12.71
C TYR A 316 -22.93 -8.27 -12.45
N LYS A 317 -22.52 -8.67 -11.26
CA LYS A 317 -22.66 -9.99 -10.68
C LYS A 317 -22.96 -9.81 -9.20
N VAL A 318 -24.00 -10.47 -8.71
CA VAL A 318 -24.34 -10.51 -7.29
C VAL A 318 -24.45 -11.98 -6.86
N GLY A 319 -24.02 -12.29 -5.66
CA GLY A 319 -24.00 -13.65 -5.19
C GLY A 319 -23.97 -13.76 -3.68
N THR A 320 -24.38 -14.92 -3.18
CA THR A 320 -24.27 -15.30 -1.77
C THR A 320 -23.54 -16.64 -1.67
N THR A 321 -22.73 -16.77 -0.64
CA THR A 321 -22.01 -18.02 -0.33
C THR A 321 -22.36 -18.41 1.10
N LYS A 322 -22.65 -19.69 1.35
CA LYS A 322 -22.93 -20.21 2.70
C LYS A 322 -21.72 -20.85 3.35
N SER A 323 -20.88 -21.51 2.56
CA SER A 323 -19.68 -22.18 3.07
C SER A 323 -18.69 -21.14 3.63
N ASP A 324 -18.33 -21.29 4.89
CA ASP A 324 -17.36 -20.47 5.64
C ASP A 324 -17.67 -18.97 5.72
N THR A 325 -18.90 -18.54 5.40
CA THR A 325 -19.28 -17.13 5.35
C THR A 325 -20.63 -16.80 5.97
N GLN A 326 -21.36 -17.79 6.51
CA GLN A 326 -22.66 -17.60 7.17
C GLN A 326 -22.72 -18.37 8.48
N TYR A 327 -21.85 -18.00 9.41
CA TYR A 327 -21.89 -18.52 10.77
C TYR A 327 -22.96 -17.78 11.58
N THR A 328 -23.71 -18.51 12.39
CA THR A 328 -24.72 -17.96 13.32
C THR A 328 -24.10 -17.55 14.65
N SER A 329 -22.97 -18.18 14.99
CA SER A 329 -22.22 -17.89 16.21
C SER A 329 -20.74 -18.21 16.03
N ALA A 330 -19.92 -17.62 16.87
CA ALA A 330 -18.51 -17.98 17.04
C ALA A 330 -18.24 -18.25 18.51
N ARG A 331 -17.36 -19.19 18.78
CA ARG A 331 -16.90 -19.57 20.10
C ARG A 331 -15.39 -19.51 20.16
N VAL A 332 -14.84 -18.70 21.06
CA VAL A 332 -13.41 -18.66 21.36
C VAL A 332 -13.17 -19.38 22.66
N ARG A 333 -12.17 -20.28 22.67
CA ARG A 333 -11.78 -21.07 23.84
C ARG A 333 -10.27 -20.99 24.08
N TYR A 334 -9.91 -20.97 25.35
CA TYR A 334 -8.53 -21.02 25.78
C TYR A 334 -8.42 -21.70 27.15
N VAL A 335 -7.45 -22.58 27.32
CA VAL A 335 -7.11 -23.13 28.62
C VAL A 335 -5.86 -22.42 29.12
N ASN A 336 -6.00 -21.68 30.21
CA ASN A 336 -4.88 -20.94 30.79
C ASN A 336 -3.84 -21.86 31.43
N PRO A 337 -2.64 -21.37 31.78
CA PRO A 337 -1.61 -22.18 32.43
C PRO A 337 -2.02 -22.83 33.77
N GLN A 338 -3.07 -22.33 34.41
CA GLN A 338 -3.65 -22.87 35.64
C GLN A 338 -4.69 -23.97 35.37
N GLY A 339 -4.91 -24.36 34.09
CA GLY A 339 -5.86 -25.38 33.70
C GLY A 339 -7.32 -24.92 33.67
N VAL A 340 -7.59 -23.61 33.77
CA VAL A 340 -8.95 -23.05 33.73
C VAL A 340 -9.34 -22.76 32.30
N LEU A 341 -10.51 -23.30 31.89
CA LEU A 341 -11.11 -22.98 30.58
C LEU A 341 -11.72 -21.56 30.61
N ILE A 342 -11.26 -20.71 29.71
CA ILE A 342 -11.86 -19.41 29.40
C ILE A 342 -12.63 -19.56 28.08
N GLU A 343 -13.91 -19.23 28.08
CA GLU A 343 -14.77 -19.36 26.89
C GLU A 343 -15.61 -18.11 26.69
N GLY A 344 -15.71 -17.64 25.43
CA GLY A 344 -16.57 -16.55 25.01
C GLY A 344 -17.33 -16.92 23.75
N ILE A 345 -18.63 -16.60 23.73
CA ILE A 345 -19.50 -16.87 22.59
C ILE A 345 -20.12 -15.56 22.11
N ALA A 346 -20.05 -15.33 20.80
CA ALA A 346 -20.77 -14.28 20.08
C ALA A 346 -21.82 -14.89 19.15
N LYS A 347 -22.94 -14.19 18.98
CA LYS A 347 -24.02 -14.61 18.08
C LYS A 347 -24.36 -13.43 17.17
N VAL A 348 -24.80 -13.73 15.95
CA VAL A 348 -25.35 -12.74 15.03
C VAL A 348 -26.64 -12.19 15.61
N SER A 349 -26.80 -10.87 15.68
CA SER A 349 -27.96 -10.20 16.29
C SER A 349 -29.29 -10.51 15.56
N ASP A 350 -29.22 -10.69 14.23
CA ASP A 350 -30.39 -10.92 13.38
C ASP A 350 -30.65 -12.39 13.11
N TYR A 351 -29.97 -13.31 13.82
CA TYR A 351 -30.25 -14.71 13.70
C TYR A 351 -31.56 -15.05 14.38
N ASP A 352 -32.62 -15.25 13.58
CA ASP A 352 -33.89 -15.77 14.02
C ASP A 352 -33.98 -17.27 13.73
N PRO A 353 -33.85 -18.14 14.76
CA PRO A 353 -33.92 -19.57 14.58
C PRO A 353 -35.33 -20.05 14.16
N SER A 354 -36.35 -19.18 14.24
CA SER A 354 -37.71 -19.52 13.80
C SER A 354 -37.91 -19.40 12.30
N VAL A 355 -37.08 -18.59 11.64
CA VAL A 355 -37.12 -18.34 10.18
C VAL A 355 -36.07 -19.17 9.44
N SER A 356 -35.03 -19.62 10.12
CA SER A 356 -33.97 -20.45 9.54
C SER A 356 -34.43 -21.94 9.53
N SER A 357 -34.27 -22.60 8.38
CA SER A 357 -34.45 -24.06 8.29
C SER A 357 -33.41 -24.84 9.12
N ASP A 358 -32.33 -24.21 9.49
CA ASP A 358 -31.24 -24.76 10.29
C ASP A 358 -31.34 -24.23 11.73
N LYS A 359 -32.06 -24.97 12.57
CA LYS A 359 -32.32 -24.60 13.97
C LYS A 359 -31.07 -24.48 14.84
N GLU A 360 -29.93 -25.03 14.43
CA GLU A 360 -28.68 -25.02 15.20
C GLU A 360 -27.59 -24.12 14.59
N GLY A 361 -27.76 -23.64 13.37
CA GLY A 361 -26.82 -22.78 12.70
C GLY A 361 -25.37 -23.23 12.78
N GLN A 362 -24.55 -22.81 11.85
CA GLN A 362 -23.13 -23.14 11.84
C GLN A 362 -22.38 -22.30 12.90
N GLN A 363 -21.66 -22.96 13.83
CA GLN A 363 -20.82 -22.30 14.84
C GLN A 363 -19.35 -22.36 14.42
N LEU A 364 -18.67 -21.22 14.47
CA LEU A 364 -17.24 -21.10 14.25
C LEU A 364 -16.49 -21.39 15.56
N GLU A 365 -15.63 -22.40 15.57
CA GLU A 365 -14.84 -22.81 16.72
C GLU A 365 -13.38 -22.32 16.59
N ILE A 366 -12.93 -21.58 17.61
CA ILE A 366 -11.61 -20.93 17.59
C ILE A 366 -10.89 -21.20 18.89
N TRP A 367 -9.62 -21.61 18.79
CA TRP A 367 -8.70 -21.69 19.90
C TRP A 367 -7.74 -20.52 19.84
N TRP A 368 -7.84 -19.60 20.81
CA TRP A 368 -7.03 -18.39 20.86
C TRP A 368 -6.72 -18.00 22.29
N ALA A 369 -5.45 -17.61 22.58
CA ALA A 369 -5.05 -17.20 23.91
C ALA A 369 -5.72 -15.87 24.30
N VAL A 370 -6.45 -15.90 25.40
CA VAL A 370 -7.20 -14.74 25.92
C VAL A 370 -7.05 -14.66 27.44
N ALA A 371 -7.04 -13.45 28.00
CA ALA A 371 -6.89 -13.22 29.42
C ALA A 371 -8.22 -13.30 30.19
N SER A 372 -9.34 -13.11 29.54
CA SER A 372 -10.66 -13.03 30.19
C SER A 372 -11.80 -13.50 29.30
N ILE A 373 -12.96 -13.81 29.92
CA ILE A 373 -14.20 -14.16 29.22
C ILE A 373 -14.68 -12.98 28.36
N ALA A 374 -14.50 -11.73 28.81
CA ALA A 374 -14.87 -10.54 28.07
C ALA A 374 -14.03 -10.39 26.79
N GLU A 375 -12.75 -10.66 26.88
CA GLU A 375 -11.85 -10.69 25.73
C GLU A 375 -12.21 -11.83 24.76
N ALA A 376 -12.45 -13.04 25.28
CA ALA A 376 -12.87 -14.17 24.47
C ALA A 376 -14.16 -13.87 23.68
N LYS A 377 -15.13 -13.17 24.30
CA LYS A 377 -16.36 -12.76 23.63
C LYS A 377 -16.07 -11.71 22.54
N SER A 378 -15.26 -10.69 22.84
CA SER A 378 -14.88 -9.68 21.86
C SER A 378 -14.12 -10.28 20.67
N MET A 379 -13.24 -11.25 20.91
CA MET A 379 -12.57 -11.98 19.85
C MET A 379 -13.53 -12.82 19.03
N ALA A 380 -14.52 -13.47 19.65
CA ALA A 380 -15.54 -14.23 18.94
C ALA A 380 -16.37 -13.32 18.00
N GLU A 381 -16.74 -12.11 18.45
CA GLU A 381 -17.42 -11.10 17.61
C GLU A 381 -16.57 -10.73 16.38
N LYS A 382 -15.27 -10.46 16.58
CA LYS A 382 -14.34 -10.11 15.51
C LYS A 382 -14.17 -11.23 14.48
N PHE A 383 -13.95 -12.45 14.92
CA PHE A 383 -13.85 -13.61 14.02
C PHE A 383 -15.16 -13.86 13.26
N LEU A 384 -16.29 -13.76 13.94
CA LEU A 384 -17.60 -13.92 13.31
C LEU A 384 -17.80 -12.90 12.19
N ARG A 385 -17.45 -11.63 12.45
CA ARG A 385 -17.48 -10.55 11.47
C ARG A 385 -16.52 -10.81 10.29
N MET A 386 -15.27 -11.24 10.55
CA MET A 386 -14.28 -11.52 9.52
C MET A 386 -14.78 -12.56 8.50
N HIS A 387 -15.47 -13.61 8.95
CA HIS A 387 -16.02 -14.61 8.07
C HIS A 387 -17.30 -14.14 7.38
N ASN A 388 -18.25 -13.56 8.12
CA ASN A 388 -19.56 -13.22 7.60
C ASN A 388 -19.58 -12.02 6.65
N LYS A 389 -18.56 -11.16 6.65
CA LYS A 389 -18.44 -10.02 5.71
C LYS A 389 -18.43 -10.43 4.24
N PHE A 390 -18.20 -11.72 3.94
CA PHE A 390 -18.22 -12.27 2.59
C PHE A 390 -19.49 -13.07 2.26
N SER A 391 -20.48 -13.07 3.13
CA SER A 391 -21.76 -13.79 2.93
C SER A 391 -22.54 -13.31 1.71
N LYS A 392 -22.47 -12.00 1.43
CA LYS A 392 -22.98 -11.39 0.20
C LYS A 392 -21.85 -10.65 -0.51
N THR A 393 -21.69 -10.91 -1.79
CA THR A 393 -20.69 -10.26 -2.63
C THR A 393 -21.33 -9.72 -3.90
N CYS A 394 -20.89 -8.56 -4.32
CA CYS A 394 -21.34 -7.93 -5.55
C CYS A 394 -20.12 -7.51 -6.37
N GLN A 395 -20.26 -7.49 -7.69
CA GLN A 395 -19.27 -6.94 -8.59
C GLN A 395 -19.99 -6.07 -9.62
N PHE A 396 -19.48 -4.87 -9.83
CA PHE A 396 -20.00 -3.95 -10.84
C PHE A 396 -18.88 -3.43 -11.70
N THR A 397 -19.16 -3.28 -12.99
CA THR A 397 -18.29 -2.57 -13.94
C THR A 397 -18.98 -1.28 -14.32
N VAL A 398 -18.39 -0.16 -14.00
CA VAL A 398 -18.92 1.20 -14.20
C VAL A 398 -17.97 2.03 -15.07
N PRO A 399 -18.43 3.14 -15.68
CA PRO A 399 -17.53 4.13 -16.26
C PRO A 399 -16.50 4.57 -15.23
N GLY A 400 -15.26 4.82 -15.67
CA GLY A 400 -14.13 5.14 -14.80
C GLY A 400 -14.47 6.19 -13.76
N ASP A 401 -14.20 5.89 -12.49
CA ASP A 401 -14.53 6.74 -11.35
C ASP A 401 -13.41 6.74 -10.31
N PRO A 402 -12.62 7.82 -10.21
CA PRO A 402 -11.51 7.95 -9.28
C PRO A 402 -11.90 7.86 -7.81
N THR A 403 -13.18 8.06 -7.47
CA THR A 403 -13.67 7.99 -6.08
C THR A 403 -13.89 6.57 -5.57
N LEU A 404 -13.93 5.59 -6.48
CA LEU A 404 -14.18 4.19 -6.17
C LEU A 404 -12.87 3.48 -5.82
N VAL A 405 -12.39 3.69 -4.62
CA VAL A 405 -11.16 3.08 -4.07
C VAL A 405 -11.48 2.00 -3.04
N ALA A 406 -10.55 1.10 -2.79
CA ALA A 406 -10.70 0.06 -1.79
C ALA A 406 -10.94 0.65 -0.40
N GLY A 407 -11.88 0.05 0.36
CA GLY A 407 -12.33 0.55 1.66
C GLY A 407 -13.43 1.61 1.61
N ALA A 408 -13.71 2.23 0.45
CA ALA A 408 -14.86 3.13 0.31
C ALA A 408 -16.18 2.35 0.28
N ASN A 409 -17.29 3.02 0.62
CA ASN A 409 -18.61 2.41 0.69
C ASN A 409 -19.48 2.75 -0.54
N VAL A 410 -20.31 1.81 -0.96
CA VAL A 410 -21.27 1.95 -2.05
C VAL A 410 -22.64 1.42 -1.61
N ASP A 411 -23.70 2.16 -1.92
CA ASP A 411 -25.07 1.70 -1.71
C ASP A 411 -25.60 0.98 -2.95
N ILE A 412 -26.22 -0.18 -2.75
CA ILE A 412 -26.87 -0.97 -3.80
C ILE A 412 -28.37 -0.92 -3.58
N LYS A 413 -29.15 -0.59 -4.64
CA LYS A 413 -30.61 -0.45 -4.58
C LYS A 413 -31.29 -1.15 -5.75
N GLY A 414 -32.44 -1.78 -5.48
CA GLY A 414 -33.28 -2.42 -6.49
C GLY A 414 -32.81 -3.80 -6.94
N PHE A 415 -31.86 -4.40 -6.24
CA PHE A 415 -31.39 -5.79 -6.45
C PHE A 415 -32.01 -6.78 -5.47
N GLY A 416 -33.09 -6.39 -4.77
CA GLY A 416 -33.85 -7.23 -3.85
C GLY A 416 -33.03 -7.61 -2.60
N ALA A 417 -32.79 -8.90 -2.39
CA ALA A 417 -32.07 -9.38 -1.21
C ALA A 417 -30.59 -8.88 -1.14
N PHE A 418 -30.09 -8.26 -2.19
CA PHE A 418 -28.75 -7.68 -2.24
C PHE A 418 -28.75 -6.15 -2.04
N ASP A 419 -29.91 -5.54 -1.78
CA ASP A 419 -29.98 -4.14 -1.42
C ASP A 419 -29.25 -3.89 -0.09
N GLY A 420 -28.55 -2.77 0.01
CA GLY A 420 -27.83 -2.40 1.22
C GLY A 420 -26.53 -1.68 0.94
N LYS A 421 -25.78 -1.44 2.00
CA LYS A 421 -24.47 -0.82 1.98
C LYS A 421 -23.38 -1.88 1.88
N TYR A 422 -22.40 -1.63 1.05
CA TYR A 422 -21.25 -2.51 0.81
C TYR A 422 -19.94 -1.73 0.87
N ALA A 423 -18.88 -2.38 1.31
CA ALA A 423 -17.52 -1.86 1.22
C ALA A 423 -16.82 -2.41 -0.03
N ILE A 424 -16.01 -1.57 -0.67
CA ILE A 424 -15.20 -1.98 -1.82
C ILE A 424 -14.02 -2.80 -1.31
N LYS A 425 -14.05 -4.12 -1.56
CA LYS A 425 -12.92 -5.03 -1.29
C LYS A 425 -11.77 -4.81 -2.27
N GLN A 426 -12.09 -4.57 -3.53
CA GLN A 426 -11.12 -4.38 -4.60
C GLN A 426 -11.70 -3.43 -5.64
N ALA A 427 -10.91 -2.44 -6.04
CA ALA A 427 -11.20 -1.57 -7.17
C ALA A 427 -10.15 -1.79 -8.27
N LYS A 428 -10.62 -2.15 -9.47
CA LYS A 428 -9.77 -2.32 -10.65
C LYS A 428 -10.06 -1.20 -11.64
N HIS A 429 -9.11 -0.31 -11.81
CA HIS A 429 -9.14 0.80 -12.74
C HIS A 429 -8.41 0.43 -14.02
N VAL A 430 -9.06 0.55 -15.16
CA VAL A 430 -8.50 0.23 -16.48
C VAL A 430 -8.70 1.40 -17.41
N LEU A 431 -7.63 2.05 -17.80
CA LEU A 431 -7.61 3.03 -18.86
C LEU A 431 -7.05 2.38 -20.14
N SER A 432 -7.77 2.54 -21.24
CA SER A 432 -7.37 2.00 -22.54
C SER A 432 -7.85 2.90 -23.68
N LYS A 433 -7.53 2.56 -24.91
CA LYS A 433 -8.05 3.28 -26.09
C LYS A 433 -9.59 3.26 -26.20
N SER A 434 -10.26 2.33 -25.52
CA SER A 434 -11.73 2.28 -25.45
C SER A 434 -12.33 3.09 -24.31
N GLY A 435 -11.52 3.78 -23.53
CA GLY A 435 -11.91 4.64 -22.42
C GLY A 435 -11.46 4.13 -21.06
N TYR A 436 -11.92 4.82 -20.03
CA TYR A 436 -11.65 4.52 -18.62
C TYR A 436 -12.83 3.76 -18.00
N VAL A 437 -12.52 2.64 -17.35
CA VAL A 437 -13.52 1.75 -16.74
C VAL A 437 -13.03 1.35 -15.33
N THR A 438 -13.95 1.35 -14.37
CA THR A 438 -13.69 0.85 -13.01
C THR A 438 -14.54 -0.39 -12.74
N THR A 439 -13.91 -1.48 -12.33
CA THR A 439 -14.60 -2.69 -11.84
C THR A 439 -14.40 -2.80 -10.35
N ILE A 440 -15.49 -2.75 -9.59
CA ILE A 440 -15.47 -2.86 -8.13
C ILE A 440 -15.98 -4.23 -7.69
N SER A 441 -15.26 -4.87 -6.79
CA SER A 441 -15.70 -6.07 -6.07
C SER A 441 -16.05 -5.65 -4.65
N LEU A 442 -17.27 -5.96 -4.22
CA LEU A 442 -17.89 -5.47 -3.00
C LEU A 442 -18.09 -6.62 -2.01
N ARG A 443 -17.89 -6.32 -0.74
CA ARG A 443 -18.23 -7.17 0.39
C ARG A 443 -19.33 -6.54 1.25
N ASN A 444 -20.08 -7.35 1.96
CA ASN A 444 -21.13 -6.87 2.84
C ASN A 444 -20.55 -6.04 4.00
N THR A 445 -21.23 -4.94 4.36
CA THR A 445 -21.03 -4.26 5.64
C THR A 445 -21.95 -4.87 6.69
N LEU A 446 -21.43 -5.11 7.88
CA LEU A 446 -22.15 -5.80 8.93
C LEU A 446 -22.40 -4.85 10.10
N GLU A 447 -23.67 -4.63 10.42
CA GLU A 447 -24.10 -3.87 11.59
C GLU A 447 -24.38 -4.86 12.74
N GLY A 448 -23.88 -4.56 13.96
CA GLY A 448 -24.30 -5.27 15.17
C GLY A 448 -23.68 -6.65 15.39
N TYR A 449 -22.37 -6.72 15.46
CA TYR A 449 -21.68 -7.91 15.97
C TYR A 449 -21.01 -7.58 17.29
#